data_46441ee230dd8dec29c638d83d27a764
#
_entry.id   46441ee230dd8dec29c638d83d27a764
#
_cell.length_a   1.000
_cell.length_b   1.000
_cell.length_c   1.000
_cell.angle_alpha   90.00
_cell.angle_beta   90.00
_cell.angle_gamma   90.00
#
_symmetry.space_group_name_H-M   'P 1'
#
loop_
_entity.id
_entity.type
_entity.pdbx_description
1 polymer ?
#
loop_
_entity_poly.entity_id
_entity_poly.type
_entity_poly.pdbx_seq_one_letter_code
_entity_poly.pdbx_strand_id
1 'polypeptide(L)'
;MSFDSLGLNPDILRAIAEQGYREPTPIQQQAIPAVLEGRDLMASAQTGTGKTAGFTLPLLQHLITHQPHAKGRRPVRALILTPTRELAAQIGENVRDYSKYLNIRSLVVFGGVSINPQMMKLRGGVDVLVATPGRLLDLEHQNAVKLDQIEILVLDEADRMLDMGFIHDIRRVLAKLPAKRQNLLFSATFSDDIKALAEKLLRNPLEIEVARRNTASEQVTQHVHFVDKKRKRELLSQMIGQGNWQQVLVFTRTKHGANHLAEQLNKDGIRSAAIHGNKSQGARTRALADFKSGDIRVLVATDIAARGLDIEELPHVVNYELPNVPEDYVHRIGRTGRAAATGEALSLVCVDEHKLLRDIEKLLKKEIPRITTPGYEPDPSIKAEPIQNGRQQRGGGGGRDRGQNQGGAGRSQQPRRQDSGAAKAKPKPRTGEGKLAGDKARPPRRPRRITPAQ
;
A
#
# COMPACT_ATOMS: atom_id res chain seq x y z
N MET A 1 -3.05 1.54 -33.31
CA MET A 1 -4.46 1.65 -32.88
C MET A 1 -4.54 2.88 -32.00
N SER A 2 -5.47 3.83 -32.28
CA SER A 2 -5.62 5.04 -31.46
C SER A 2 -6.70 4.84 -30.40
N PHE A 3 -6.74 5.70 -29.38
CA PHE A 3 -7.81 5.68 -28.37
C PHE A 3 -9.20 5.94 -28.98
N ASP A 4 -9.28 6.71 -30.07
CA ASP A 4 -10.53 6.98 -30.76
C ASP A 4 -11.21 5.71 -31.28
N SER A 5 -10.42 4.68 -31.64
CA SER A 5 -10.94 3.41 -32.14
C SER A 5 -11.43 2.46 -31.04
N LEU A 6 -11.30 2.83 -29.75
CA LEU A 6 -11.66 1.98 -28.62
C LEU A 6 -13.10 2.17 -28.11
N GLY A 7 -13.93 3.02 -28.78
CA GLY A 7 -15.34 3.22 -28.42
C GLY A 7 -15.58 4.04 -27.15
N LEU A 8 -14.63 4.90 -26.77
CA LEU A 8 -14.74 5.81 -25.64
C LEU A 8 -15.46 7.10 -26.01
N ASN A 9 -16.17 7.68 -25.05
CA ASN A 9 -16.86 8.96 -25.18
C ASN A 9 -15.88 10.10 -25.47
N PRO A 10 -16.24 11.09 -26.33
CA PRO A 10 -15.38 12.24 -26.65
C PRO A 10 -14.86 13.01 -25.43
N ASP A 11 -15.65 13.13 -24.34
CA ASP A 11 -15.22 13.81 -23.12
C ASP A 11 -14.12 13.03 -22.37
N ILE A 12 -14.15 11.69 -22.43
CA ILE A 12 -13.06 10.84 -21.91
C ILE A 12 -11.83 11.01 -22.80
N LEU A 13 -11.99 10.93 -24.12
CA LEU A 13 -10.88 11.10 -25.06
C LEU A 13 -10.19 12.46 -24.89
N ARG A 14 -10.97 13.52 -24.72
CA ARG A 14 -10.45 14.86 -24.44
C ARG A 14 -9.65 14.89 -23.13
N ALA A 15 -10.16 14.29 -22.06
CA ALA A 15 -9.49 14.26 -20.76
C ALA A 15 -8.14 13.55 -20.81
N ILE A 16 -8.04 12.39 -21.49
CA ILE A 16 -6.78 11.65 -21.62
C ILE A 16 -5.79 12.32 -22.57
N ALA A 17 -6.27 13.01 -23.62
CA ALA A 17 -5.40 13.78 -24.50
C ALA A 17 -4.69 14.93 -23.75
N GLU A 18 -5.40 15.61 -22.83
CA GLU A 18 -4.82 16.64 -21.96
C GLU A 18 -3.75 16.06 -20.99
N GLN A 19 -3.84 14.76 -20.65
CA GLN A 19 -2.83 14.05 -19.86
C GLN A 19 -1.66 13.52 -20.71
N GLY A 20 -1.64 13.82 -22.01
CA GLY A 20 -0.57 13.41 -22.91
C GLY A 20 -0.68 11.98 -23.45
N TYR A 21 -1.81 11.31 -23.27
CA TYR A 21 -2.05 9.97 -23.83
C TYR A 21 -2.22 10.09 -25.35
N ARG A 22 -1.34 9.44 -26.10
CA ARG A 22 -1.37 9.43 -27.58
C ARG A 22 -1.84 8.10 -28.13
N GLU A 23 -1.22 7.02 -27.66
CA GLU A 23 -1.49 5.66 -28.12
C GLU A 23 -1.78 4.73 -26.93
N PRO A 24 -2.75 3.84 -27.07
CA PRO A 24 -3.06 2.89 -26.02
C PRO A 24 -1.94 1.83 -25.89
N THR A 25 -1.57 1.51 -24.67
CA THR A 25 -0.62 0.44 -24.36
C THR A 25 -1.23 -0.94 -24.70
N PRO A 26 -0.41 -2.01 -24.82
CA PRO A 26 -0.91 -3.34 -25.14
C PRO A 26 -2.00 -3.86 -24.18
N ILE A 27 -1.89 -3.55 -22.88
CA ILE A 27 -2.93 -3.91 -21.91
C ILE A 27 -4.22 -3.12 -22.12
N GLN A 28 -4.12 -1.84 -22.48
CA GLN A 28 -5.29 -0.98 -22.74
C GLN A 28 -6.01 -1.41 -24.02
N GLN A 29 -5.27 -1.76 -25.07
CA GLN A 29 -5.84 -2.23 -26.34
C GLN A 29 -6.68 -3.49 -26.17
N GLN A 30 -6.31 -4.38 -25.26
CA GLN A 30 -7.01 -5.63 -25.00
C GLN A 30 -8.10 -5.50 -23.93
N ALA A 31 -7.82 -4.77 -22.85
CA ALA A 31 -8.72 -4.67 -21.72
C ALA A 31 -9.92 -3.74 -21.99
N ILE A 32 -9.70 -2.57 -22.63
CA ILE A 32 -10.76 -1.58 -22.81
C ILE A 32 -11.96 -2.17 -23.61
N PRO A 33 -11.77 -2.79 -24.78
CA PRO A 33 -12.90 -3.37 -25.52
C PRO A 33 -13.61 -4.47 -24.72
N ALA A 34 -12.87 -5.38 -24.10
CA ALA A 34 -13.44 -6.48 -23.33
C ALA A 34 -14.30 -6.00 -22.14
N VAL A 35 -13.86 -4.94 -21.46
CA VAL A 35 -14.63 -4.35 -20.36
C VAL A 35 -15.88 -3.65 -20.88
N LEU A 36 -15.80 -2.96 -22.03
CA LEU A 36 -16.97 -2.34 -22.68
C LEU A 36 -18.01 -3.36 -23.12
N GLU A 37 -17.59 -4.57 -23.52
CA GLU A 37 -18.46 -5.70 -23.83
C GLU A 37 -19.13 -6.33 -22.58
N GLY A 38 -18.79 -5.87 -21.39
CA GLY A 38 -19.33 -6.39 -20.13
C GLY A 38 -18.71 -7.72 -19.68
N ARG A 39 -17.57 -8.14 -20.25
CA ARG A 39 -16.87 -9.37 -19.89
C ARG A 39 -16.12 -9.20 -18.58
N ASP A 40 -16.08 -10.26 -17.76
CA ASP A 40 -15.13 -10.34 -16.65
C ASP A 40 -13.71 -10.47 -17.21
N LEU A 41 -12.75 -9.89 -16.47
CA LEU A 41 -11.37 -9.80 -16.92
C LEU A 41 -10.42 -10.34 -15.85
N MET A 42 -9.43 -11.13 -16.26
CA MET A 42 -8.26 -11.49 -15.49
C MET A 42 -7.01 -11.02 -16.24
N ALA A 43 -6.34 -9.98 -15.73
CA ALA A 43 -5.21 -9.37 -16.43
C ALA A 43 -3.93 -9.44 -15.61
N SER A 44 -2.88 -10.04 -16.19
CA SER A 44 -1.52 -9.99 -15.67
C SER A 44 -0.73 -8.90 -16.39
N ALA A 45 -0.35 -7.89 -15.62
CA ALA A 45 0.53 -6.85 -16.11
C ALA A 45 1.27 -6.16 -14.95
N GLN A 46 2.50 -5.78 -15.18
CA GLN A 46 3.33 -5.07 -14.20
C GLN A 46 2.83 -3.64 -13.93
N THR A 47 3.30 -3.00 -12.85
CA THR A 47 3.10 -1.56 -12.63
C THR A 47 3.72 -0.77 -13.79
N GLY A 48 3.14 0.40 -14.14
CA GLY A 48 3.62 1.24 -15.24
C GLY A 48 3.22 0.78 -16.65
N THR A 49 2.48 -0.31 -16.81
CA THR A 49 1.99 -0.78 -18.12
C THR A 49 0.71 -0.09 -18.59
N GLY A 50 0.13 0.81 -17.77
CA GLY A 50 -1.13 1.49 -18.10
C GLY A 50 -2.40 0.77 -17.64
N LYS A 51 -2.31 -0.20 -16.70
CA LYS A 51 -3.46 -0.92 -16.14
C LYS A 51 -4.56 0.00 -15.64
N THR A 52 -4.20 1.05 -14.89
CA THR A 52 -5.17 1.97 -14.29
C THR A 52 -6.09 2.60 -15.34
N ALA A 53 -5.55 3.10 -16.43
CA ALA A 53 -6.37 3.59 -17.55
C ALA A 53 -7.12 2.43 -18.22
N GLY A 54 -6.51 1.25 -18.33
CA GLY A 54 -7.13 0.06 -18.93
C GLY A 54 -8.45 -0.36 -18.27
N PHE A 55 -8.61 -0.17 -16.94
CA PHE A 55 -9.89 -0.42 -16.28
C PHE A 55 -10.72 0.85 -16.01
N THR A 56 -10.08 1.99 -15.73
CA THR A 56 -10.81 3.21 -15.36
C THR A 56 -11.56 3.81 -16.55
N LEU A 57 -10.97 3.87 -17.73
CA LEU A 57 -11.60 4.47 -18.90
C LEU A 57 -12.90 3.74 -19.30
N PRO A 58 -12.92 2.40 -19.47
CA PRO A 58 -14.15 1.69 -19.79
C PRO A 58 -15.15 1.67 -18.62
N LEU A 59 -14.68 1.70 -17.35
CA LEU A 59 -15.53 1.84 -16.19
C LEU A 59 -16.28 3.19 -16.22
N LEU A 60 -15.61 4.29 -16.51
CA LEU A 60 -16.24 5.60 -16.67
C LEU A 60 -17.23 5.62 -17.83
N GLN A 61 -16.86 5.02 -18.96
CA GLN A 61 -17.74 4.85 -20.11
C GLN A 61 -19.01 4.09 -19.73
N HIS A 62 -18.90 2.97 -19.01
CA HIS A 62 -20.06 2.22 -18.52
C HIS A 62 -20.99 3.09 -17.66
N LEU A 63 -20.42 3.84 -16.72
CA LEU A 63 -21.22 4.67 -15.81
C LEU A 63 -22.01 5.77 -16.51
N ILE A 64 -21.46 6.39 -17.57
CA ILE A 64 -22.17 7.43 -18.31
C ILE A 64 -23.19 6.86 -19.27
N THR A 65 -22.96 5.66 -19.84
CA THR A 65 -23.92 4.98 -20.72
C THR A 65 -25.13 4.46 -19.96
N HIS A 66 -24.94 3.95 -18.76
CA HIS A 66 -25.97 3.37 -17.89
C HIS A 66 -26.31 4.33 -16.75
N GLN A 67 -26.75 5.54 -17.06
CA GLN A 67 -27.07 6.52 -16.00
C GLN A 67 -28.24 6.03 -15.12
N PRO A 68 -28.12 6.15 -13.78
CA PRO A 68 -29.24 5.85 -12.91
C PRO A 68 -30.31 6.93 -13.09
N HIS A 69 -31.55 6.51 -13.31
CA HIS A 69 -32.69 7.40 -13.43
C HIS A 69 -33.23 7.93 -12.09
N ALA A 70 -32.56 7.63 -10.96
CA ALA A 70 -33.04 7.96 -9.63
C ALA A 70 -32.72 9.41 -9.24
N LYS A 71 -33.75 10.18 -8.91
CA LYS A 71 -33.62 11.43 -8.15
C LYS A 71 -33.24 11.05 -6.71
N GLY A 72 -32.09 11.54 -6.21
CA GLY A 72 -31.69 11.29 -4.84
C GLY A 72 -30.16 11.20 -4.62
N ARG A 73 -29.77 10.56 -3.52
CA ARG A 73 -28.36 10.31 -3.20
C ARG A 73 -27.77 9.33 -4.22
N ARG A 74 -26.64 9.69 -4.81
CA ARG A 74 -25.93 8.81 -5.75
C ARG A 74 -25.48 7.52 -5.06
N PRO A 75 -25.82 6.34 -5.58
CA PRO A 75 -25.31 5.08 -5.08
C PRO A 75 -23.85 4.89 -5.54
N VAL A 76 -23.10 4.04 -4.83
CA VAL A 76 -21.81 3.57 -5.33
C VAL A 76 -22.08 2.51 -6.39
N ARG A 77 -21.68 2.78 -7.63
CA ARG A 77 -21.89 1.90 -8.79
C ARG A 77 -20.60 1.18 -9.21
N ALA A 78 -19.46 1.80 -8.96
CA ALA A 78 -18.16 1.19 -9.21
C ALA A 78 -17.30 1.18 -7.94
N LEU A 79 -16.71 0.03 -7.65
CA LEU A 79 -15.82 -0.18 -6.52
C LEU A 79 -14.46 -0.64 -7.02
N ILE A 80 -13.41 0.09 -6.63
CA ILE A 80 -12.02 -0.26 -6.91
C ILE A 80 -11.34 -0.57 -5.57
N LEU A 81 -10.93 -1.83 -5.38
CA LEU A 81 -10.17 -2.26 -4.21
C LEU A 81 -8.67 -2.32 -4.53
N THR A 82 -7.87 -1.82 -3.60
CA THR A 82 -6.42 -1.73 -3.73
C THR A 82 -5.73 -1.95 -2.38
N PRO A 83 -4.52 -2.55 -2.35
CA PRO A 83 -3.86 -2.92 -1.09
C PRO A 83 -3.41 -1.74 -0.24
N THR A 84 -3.04 -0.60 -0.86
CA THR A 84 -2.37 0.49 -0.18
C THR A 84 -3.10 1.82 -0.32
N ARG A 85 -2.86 2.72 0.64
CA ARG A 85 -3.44 4.07 0.68
C ARG A 85 -2.92 4.94 -0.47
N GLU A 86 -1.65 4.77 -0.76
CA GLU A 86 -0.94 5.50 -1.80
C GLU A 86 -1.50 5.14 -3.18
N LEU A 87 -1.65 3.85 -3.46
CA LEU A 87 -2.27 3.39 -4.71
C LEU A 87 -3.74 3.81 -4.79
N ALA A 88 -4.48 3.77 -3.67
CA ALA A 88 -5.85 4.27 -3.64
C ALA A 88 -5.92 5.77 -3.98
N ALA A 89 -5.00 6.58 -3.44
CA ALA A 89 -4.92 8.01 -3.74
C ALA A 89 -4.59 8.25 -5.22
N GLN A 90 -3.59 7.57 -5.75
CA GLN A 90 -3.17 7.65 -7.16
C GLN A 90 -4.31 7.27 -8.12
N ILE A 91 -4.98 6.12 -7.88
CA ILE A 91 -6.14 5.72 -8.68
C ILE A 91 -7.26 6.77 -8.59
N GLY A 92 -7.49 7.33 -7.40
CA GLY A 92 -8.48 8.39 -7.21
C GLY A 92 -8.15 9.69 -7.93
N GLU A 93 -6.88 10.03 -8.10
CA GLU A 93 -6.41 11.14 -8.94
C GLU A 93 -6.68 10.84 -10.40
N ASN A 94 -6.29 9.67 -10.88
CA ASN A 94 -6.54 9.24 -12.25
C ASN A 94 -8.06 9.23 -12.57
N VAL A 95 -8.90 8.71 -11.66
CA VAL A 95 -10.37 8.74 -11.86
C VAL A 95 -10.88 10.16 -12.01
N ARG A 96 -10.40 11.12 -11.20
CA ARG A 96 -10.79 12.54 -11.32
C ARG A 96 -10.35 13.16 -12.61
N ASP A 97 -9.12 12.91 -13.01
CA ASP A 97 -8.53 13.49 -14.21
C ASP A 97 -9.21 12.96 -15.47
N TYR A 98 -9.46 11.65 -15.56
CA TYR A 98 -10.17 11.04 -16.69
C TYR A 98 -11.66 11.39 -16.71
N SER A 99 -12.29 11.69 -15.55
CA SER A 99 -13.68 12.10 -15.47
C SER A 99 -13.89 13.62 -15.45
N LYS A 100 -12.87 14.41 -15.77
CA LYS A 100 -12.86 15.89 -15.69
C LYS A 100 -14.06 16.55 -16.37
N TYR A 101 -14.51 16.01 -17.48
CA TYR A 101 -15.64 16.54 -18.27
C TYR A 101 -16.94 15.76 -18.05
N LEU A 102 -16.96 14.78 -17.15
CA LEU A 102 -18.10 13.94 -16.85
C LEU A 102 -18.79 14.36 -15.55
N ASN A 103 -20.11 14.15 -15.48
CA ASN A 103 -20.85 14.34 -14.25
C ASN A 103 -20.74 13.10 -13.34
N ILE A 104 -19.50 12.71 -12.98
CA ILE A 104 -19.18 11.58 -12.11
C ILE A 104 -18.55 12.11 -10.82
N ARG A 105 -18.98 11.54 -9.69
CA ARG A 105 -18.38 11.81 -8.38
C ARG A 105 -17.59 10.61 -7.92
N SER A 106 -16.32 10.83 -7.59
CA SER A 106 -15.45 9.80 -7.02
C SER A 106 -14.99 10.16 -5.61
N LEU A 107 -14.71 9.14 -4.81
CA LEU A 107 -14.12 9.32 -3.48
C LEU A 107 -13.11 8.21 -3.21
N VAL A 108 -12.04 8.59 -2.51
CA VAL A 108 -11.03 7.66 -2.00
C VAL A 108 -11.19 7.49 -0.51
N VAL A 109 -11.20 6.24 -0.03
CA VAL A 109 -11.28 5.90 1.40
C VAL A 109 -10.21 4.89 1.78
N PHE A 110 -9.49 5.17 2.86
CA PHE A 110 -8.42 4.29 3.35
C PHE A 110 -8.23 4.42 4.86
N GLY A 111 -7.65 3.38 5.47
CA GLY A 111 -7.39 3.32 6.89
C GLY A 111 -6.23 4.21 7.37
N GLY A 112 -6.02 4.27 8.68
CA GLY A 112 -4.90 4.99 9.31
C GLY A 112 -5.01 6.52 9.32
N VAL A 113 -6.18 7.04 8.99
CA VAL A 113 -6.62 8.43 9.17
C VAL A 113 -8.02 8.42 9.80
N SER A 114 -8.49 9.57 10.29
CA SER A 114 -9.83 9.69 10.86
C SER A 114 -10.90 9.22 9.87
N ILE A 115 -11.87 8.46 10.36
CA ILE A 115 -12.98 7.94 9.56
C ILE A 115 -14.05 9.03 9.31
N ASN A 116 -14.26 9.94 10.27
CA ASN A 116 -15.34 10.92 10.23
C ASN A 116 -15.35 11.80 8.98
N PRO A 117 -14.22 12.37 8.51
CA PRO A 117 -14.20 13.15 7.27
C PRO A 117 -14.62 12.33 6.05
N GLN A 118 -14.29 11.02 6.02
CA GLN A 118 -14.66 10.13 4.93
C GLN A 118 -16.16 9.82 4.96
N MET A 119 -16.71 9.57 6.15
CA MET A 119 -18.17 9.41 6.34
C MET A 119 -18.95 10.65 5.90
N MET A 120 -18.46 11.85 6.26
CA MET A 120 -19.11 13.11 5.86
C MET A 120 -19.15 13.27 4.33
N LYS A 121 -18.02 12.97 3.64
CA LYS A 121 -17.95 13.04 2.17
C LYS A 121 -18.86 12.02 1.50
N LEU A 122 -19.06 10.84 2.08
CA LEU A 122 -19.96 9.81 1.57
C LEU A 122 -21.43 10.19 1.66
N ARG A 123 -21.83 11.13 2.55
CA ARG A 123 -23.23 11.59 2.66
C ARG A 123 -23.77 12.17 1.36
N GLY A 124 -22.93 12.82 0.58
CA GLY A 124 -23.31 13.39 -0.72
C GLY A 124 -23.54 12.34 -1.83
N GLY A 125 -23.24 11.09 -1.58
CA GLY A 125 -23.23 10.02 -2.57
C GLY A 125 -22.07 10.16 -3.56
N VAL A 126 -21.61 9.02 -4.07
CA VAL A 126 -20.53 8.92 -5.06
C VAL A 126 -20.84 7.81 -6.05
N ASP A 127 -20.38 7.94 -7.28
CA ASP A 127 -20.54 6.93 -8.33
C ASP A 127 -19.40 5.91 -8.28
N VAL A 128 -18.17 6.40 -8.04
CA VAL A 128 -16.94 5.59 -7.98
C VAL A 128 -16.33 5.67 -6.59
N LEU A 129 -16.10 4.53 -5.98
CA LEU A 129 -15.41 4.43 -4.69
C LEU A 129 -14.10 3.66 -4.83
N VAL A 130 -12.98 4.32 -4.54
CA VAL A 130 -11.66 3.68 -4.45
C VAL A 130 -11.36 3.42 -2.98
N ALA A 131 -11.03 2.19 -2.62
CA ALA A 131 -10.94 1.81 -1.22
C ALA A 131 -9.82 0.81 -0.90
N THR A 132 -9.26 0.92 0.31
CA THR A 132 -8.56 -0.22 0.93
C THR A 132 -9.57 -1.10 1.69
N PRO A 133 -9.42 -2.46 1.64
CA PRO A 133 -10.45 -3.38 2.12
C PRO A 133 -10.91 -3.13 3.56
N GLY A 134 -10.00 -2.99 4.52
CA GLY A 134 -10.34 -2.80 5.92
C GLY A 134 -11.18 -1.54 6.17
N ARG A 135 -10.81 -0.38 5.58
CA ARG A 135 -11.57 0.86 5.74
C ARG A 135 -12.94 0.81 5.08
N LEU A 136 -13.06 0.12 3.97
CA LEU A 136 -14.36 -0.09 3.33
C LEU A 136 -15.31 -0.84 4.25
N LEU A 137 -14.82 -1.91 4.88
CA LEU A 137 -15.62 -2.68 5.86
C LEU A 137 -15.98 -1.86 7.09
N ASP A 138 -15.06 -1.02 7.61
CA ASP A 138 -15.37 -0.10 8.72
C ASP A 138 -16.51 0.86 8.36
N LEU A 139 -16.50 1.42 7.16
CA LEU A 139 -17.50 2.36 6.67
C LEU A 139 -18.86 1.68 6.40
N GLU A 140 -18.84 0.47 5.85
CA GLU A 140 -20.03 -0.35 5.63
C GLU A 140 -20.67 -0.75 6.96
N HIS A 141 -19.87 -1.22 7.92
CA HIS A 141 -20.34 -1.58 9.25
C HIS A 141 -20.98 -0.40 10.00
N GLN A 142 -20.51 0.84 9.76
CA GLN A 142 -21.11 2.06 10.31
C GLN A 142 -22.25 2.61 9.45
N ASN A 143 -22.74 1.87 8.46
CA ASN A 143 -23.80 2.29 7.53
C ASN A 143 -23.49 3.60 6.79
N ALA A 144 -22.23 4.00 6.67
CA ALA A 144 -21.82 5.18 5.95
C ALA A 144 -21.86 4.99 4.42
N VAL A 145 -21.70 3.75 3.97
CA VAL A 145 -21.77 3.34 2.56
C VAL A 145 -22.60 2.07 2.42
N LYS A 146 -23.33 1.96 1.32
CA LYS A 146 -24.02 0.75 0.87
C LYS A 146 -23.34 0.25 -0.40
N LEU A 147 -23.23 -1.07 -0.53
CA LEU A 147 -22.54 -1.73 -1.62
C LEU A 147 -23.49 -2.57 -2.50
N ASP A 148 -24.78 -2.44 -2.28
CA ASP A 148 -25.86 -3.22 -2.90
C ASP A 148 -26.17 -2.82 -4.35
N GLN A 149 -25.56 -1.73 -4.85
CA GLN A 149 -25.74 -1.25 -6.23
C GLN A 149 -24.44 -1.21 -7.03
N ILE A 150 -23.44 -1.99 -6.62
CA ILE A 150 -22.20 -2.12 -7.37
C ILE A 150 -22.44 -2.88 -8.67
N GLU A 151 -22.12 -2.24 -9.81
CA GLU A 151 -22.21 -2.79 -11.15
C GLU A 151 -20.86 -3.33 -11.62
N ILE A 152 -19.76 -2.65 -11.23
CA ILE A 152 -18.39 -3.04 -11.57
C ILE A 152 -17.53 -3.10 -10.32
N LEU A 153 -16.83 -4.21 -10.15
CA LEU A 153 -15.79 -4.40 -9.14
C LEU A 153 -14.42 -4.54 -9.82
N VAL A 154 -13.47 -3.75 -9.36
CA VAL A 154 -12.05 -3.90 -9.74
C VAL A 154 -11.24 -4.32 -8.51
N LEU A 155 -10.44 -5.38 -8.65
CA LEU A 155 -9.37 -5.73 -7.72
C LEU A 155 -8.04 -5.39 -8.39
N ASP A 156 -7.37 -4.33 -7.93
CA ASP A 156 -6.05 -3.96 -8.46
C ASP A 156 -4.93 -4.35 -7.50
N GLU A 157 -3.84 -4.87 -8.02
CA GLU A 157 -2.75 -5.52 -7.28
C GLU A 157 -3.26 -6.63 -6.35
N ALA A 158 -4.06 -7.56 -6.91
CA ALA A 158 -4.69 -8.63 -6.15
C ALA A 158 -3.69 -9.54 -5.43
N ASP A 159 -2.59 -9.91 -6.09
CA ASP A 159 -1.47 -10.66 -5.49
C ASP A 159 -0.97 -9.99 -4.22
N ARG A 160 -0.81 -8.71 -4.26
CA ARG A 160 -0.36 -7.91 -3.13
C ARG A 160 -1.39 -7.83 -2.00
N MET A 161 -2.67 -7.78 -2.33
CA MET A 161 -3.71 -7.87 -1.31
C MET A 161 -3.66 -9.21 -0.58
N LEU A 162 -3.36 -10.31 -1.28
CA LEU A 162 -3.19 -11.63 -0.67
C LEU A 162 -1.94 -11.69 0.22
N ASP A 163 -0.80 -11.20 -0.27
CA ASP A 163 0.46 -11.14 0.50
C ASP A 163 0.32 -10.34 1.80
N MET A 164 -0.51 -9.30 1.80
CA MET A 164 -0.81 -8.49 2.98
C MET A 164 -1.86 -9.11 3.90
N GLY A 165 -2.40 -10.27 3.56
CA GLY A 165 -3.39 -11.01 4.35
C GLY A 165 -4.82 -10.49 4.23
N PHE A 166 -5.13 -9.65 3.23
CA PHE A 166 -6.47 -9.11 3.02
C PHE A 166 -7.48 -10.10 2.43
N ILE A 167 -7.12 -11.36 2.24
CA ILE A 167 -8.04 -12.37 1.66
C ILE A 167 -9.35 -12.48 2.43
N HIS A 168 -9.31 -12.41 3.75
CA HIS A 168 -10.52 -12.46 4.58
C HIS A 168 -11.37 -11.21 4.42
N ASP A 169 -10.75 -10.03 4.35
CA ASP A 169 -11.46 -8.77 4.14
C ASP A 169 -12.08 -8.70 2.75
N ILE A 170 -11.35 -9.15 1.72
CA ILE A 170 -11.88 -9.25 0.35
C ILE A 170 -13.12 -10.14 0.34
N ARG A 171 -13.07 -11.34 0.93
CA ARG A 171 -14.24 -12.25 1.01
C ARG A 171 -15.43 -11.61 1.71
N ARG A 172 -15.20 -10.87 2.79
CA ARG A 172 -16.24 -10.13 3.52
C ARG A 172 -16.87 -9.03 2.67
N VAL A 173 -16.06 -8.29 1.89
CA VAL A 173 -16.54 -7.30 0.93
C VAL A 173 -17.38 -7.98 -0.15
N LEU A 174 -16.86 -9.03 -0.78
CA LEU A 174 -17.54 -9.76 -1.86
C LEU A 174 -18.92 -10.28 -1.44
N ALA A 175 -19.07 -10.71 -0.19
CA ALA A 175 -20.36 -11.18 0.37
C ALA A 175 -21.42 -10.07 0.49
N LYS A 176 -21.02 -8.78 0.41
CA LYS A 176 -21.91 -7.61 0.47
C LYS A 176 -22.31 -7.06 -0.90
N LEU A 177 -21.67 -7.56 -1.96
CA LEU A 177 -21.89 -7.05 -3.31
C LEU A 177 -23.03 -7.80 -4.01
N PRO A 178 -23.72 -7.15 -4.99
CA PRO A 178 -24.71 -7.82 -5.82
C PRO A 178 -24.13 -9.02 -6.55
N ALA A 179 -24.95 -10.07 -6.73
CA ALA A 179 -24.54 -11.26 -7.49
C ALA A 179 -24.30 -10.94 -8.99
N LYS A 180 -25.11 -10.04 -9.56
CA LYS A 180 -24.97 -9.58 -10.95
C LYS A 180 -24.10 -8.32 -10.97
N ARG A 181 -22.86 -8.48 -11.36
CA ARG A 181 -21.87 -7.41 -11.55
C ARG A 181 -20.79 -7.88 -12.48
N GLN A 182 -20.07 -6.96 -13.07
CA GLN A 182 -18.81 -7.23 -13.79
C GLN A 182 -17.64 -7.21 -12.81
N ASN A 183 -16.69 -8.15 -12.98
CA ASN A 183 -15.52 -8.25 -12.11
C ASN A 183 -14.24 -8.15 -12.95
N LEU A 184 -13.34 -7.28 -12.53
CA LEU A 184 -12.05 -7.06 -13.16
C LEU A 184 -10.94 -7.34 -12.15
N LEU A 185 -10.08 -8.31 -12.42
CA LEU A 185 -8.97 -8.70 -11.56
C LEU A 185 -7.65 -8.37 -12.25
N PHE A 186 -6.88 -7.48 -11.64
CA PHE A 186 -5.54 -7.11 -12.08
C PHE A 186 -4.50 -7.57 -11.06
N SER A 187 -3.47 -8.24 -11.54
CA SER A 187 -2.39 -8.78 -10.73
C SER A 187 -1.06 -8.71 -11.48
N ALA A 188 0.06 -8.66 -10.78
CA ALA A 188 1.37 -8.80 -11.41
C ALA A 188 1.76 -10.28 -11.61
N THR A 189 1.13 -11.20 -10.86
CA THR A 189 1.40 -12.64 -10.92
C THR A 189 0.10 -13.44 -10.93
N PHE A 190 0.16 -14.64 -11.53
CA PHE A 190 -0.91 -15.64 -11.52
C PHE A 190 -0.52 -16.83 -10.64
N SER A 191 -0.25 -16.57 -9.36
CA SER A 191 -0.03 -17.60 -8.36
C SER A 191 -1.28 -18.49 -8.18
N ASP A 192 -1.12 -19.68 -7.60
CA ASP A 192 -2.25 -20.57 -7.33
C ASP A 192 -3.31 -19.93 -6.43
N ASP A 193 -2.91 -19.10 -5.47
CA ASP A 193 -3.83 -18.33 -4.63
C ASP A 193 -4.63 -17.31 -5.43
N ILE A 194 -4.01 -16.64 -6.42
CA ILE A 194 -4.70 -15.69 -7.32
C ILE A 194 -5.66 -16.45 -8.23
N LYS A 195 -5.26 -17.59 -8.77
CA LYS A 195 -6.15 -18.44 -9.58
C LYS A 195 -7.35 -18.90 -8.78
N ALA A 196 -7.13 -19.40 -7.55
CA ALA A 196 -8.22 -19.82 -6.65
C ALA A 196 -9.16 -18.66 -6.26
N LEU A 197 -8.67 -17.42 -6.18
CA LEU A 197 -9.51 -16.22 -6.00
C LEU A 197 -10.31 -15.93 -7.28
N ALA A 198 -9.65 -15.96 -8.44
CA ALA A 198 -10.25 -15.69 -9.74
C ALA A 198 -11.38 -16.66 -10.07
N GLU A 199 -11.18 -17.97 -9.88
CA GLU A 199 -12.20 -19.02 -10.09
C GLU A 199 -13.48 -18.78 -9.30
N LYS A 200 -13.37 -18.21 -8.08
CA LYS A 200 -14.52 -17.91 -7.21
C LYS A 200 -15.19 -16.58 -7.54
N LEU A 201 -14.45 -15.67 -8.17
CA LEU A 201 -14.88 -14.30 -8.40
C LEU A 201 -15.37 -14.09 -9.83
N LEU A 202 -14.66 -14.61 -10.82
CA LEU A 202 -14.83 -14.30 -12.23
C LEU A 202 -15.75 -15.33 -12.92
N ARG A 203 -16.49 -14.83 -13.93
CA ARG A 203 -17.39 -15.65 -14.75
C ARG A 203 -16.90 -15.62 -16.18
N ASN A 204 -16.36 -16.75 -16.65
CA ASN A 204 -15.82 -16.90 -18.00
C ASN A 204 -14.96 -15.69 -18.43
N PRO A 205 -13.91 -15.34 -17.63
CA PRO A 205 -13.13 -14.14 -17.85
C PRO A 205 -12.35 -14.20 -19.16
N LEU A 206 -12.10 -13.03 -19.75
CA LEU A 206 -11.01 -12.89 -20.69
C LEU A 206 -9.70 -12.85 -19.91
N GLU A 207 -8.79 -13.76 -20.22
CA GLU A 207 -7.44 -13.74 -19.67
C GLU A 207 -6.54 -12.90 -20.58
N ILE A 208 -5.92 -11.88 -20.01
CA ILE A 208 -4.92 -11.07 -20.69
C ILE A 208 -3.61 -11.23 -19.96
N GLU A 209 -2.66 -11.83 -20.63
CA GLU A 209 -1.28 -11.88 -20.16
C GLU A 209 -0.44 -10.99 -21.09
N VAL A 210 -0.22 -9.75 -20.66
CA VAL A 210 0.80 -8.94 -21.32
C VAL A 210 2.12 -9.53 -20.93
N ALA A 211 2.78 -10.14 -21.92
CA ALA A 211 4.05 -10.85 -21.75
C ALA A 211 4.91 -10.10 -20.75
N ARG A 212 5.36 -10.81 -19.73
CA ARG A 212 6.38 -10.26 -18.83
C ARG A 212 7.44 -9.72 -19.75
N ARG A 213 7.59 -8.42 -19.80
CA ARG A 213 8.86 -7.89 -20.24
C ARG A 213 9.82 -8.44 -19.21
N ASN A 214 10.43 -9.60 -19.52
CA ASN A 214 11.61 -10.12 -18.82
C ASN A 214 12.71 -9.05 -18.77
N THR A 215 12.52 -8.03 -19.52
CA THR A 215 13.27 -6.82 -19.72
C THR A 215 13.36 -5.88 -18.52
N ALA A 216 12.49 -5.92 -17.49
CA ALA A 216 12.74 -5.05 -16.33
C ALA A 216 14.03 -5.48 -15.60
N SER A 217 14.31 -6.78 -15.48
CA SER A 217 15.57 -7.25 -14.93
C SER A 217 16.72 -7.20 -15.94
N GLU A 218 16.43 -7.22 -17.26
CA GLU A 218 17.42 -7.13 -18.34
C GLU A 218 17.80 -5.68 -18.66
N GLN A 219 16.90 -4.73 -18.47
CA GLN A 219 17.17 -3.29 -18.69
C GLN A 219 17.78 -2.61 -17.46
N VAL A 220 17.72 -3.26 -16.28
CA VAL A 220 18.33 -2.75 -15.05
C VAL A 220 19.76 -3.27 -14.94
N THR A 221 20.73 -2.38 -14.91
CA THR A 221 22.10 -2.73 -14.56
C THR A 221 22.14 -3.09 -13.07
N GLN A 222 22.47 -4.34 -12.77
CA GLN A 222 22.45 -4.86 -11.41
C GLN A 222 23.88 -5.15 -10.93
N HIS A 223 24.18 -4.73 -9.68
CA HIS A 223 25.47 -5.00 -9.05
C HIS A 223 25.30 -5.39 -7.59
N VAL A 224 26.23 -6.25 -7.12
CA VAL A 224 26.38 -6.61 -5.71
C VAL A 224 27.71 -6.10 -5.20
N HIS A 225 27.69 -5.35 -4.11
CA HIS A 225 28.86 -4.93 -3.35
C HIS A 225 28.91 -5.71 -2.03
N PHE A 226 29.92 -6.53 -1.85
CA PHE A 226 30.17 -7.18 -0.57
C PHE A 226 30.80 -6.20 0.39
N VAL A 227 30.22 -6.09 1.58
CA VAL A 227 30.64 -5.13 2.60
C VAL A 227 30.20 -5.58 3.98
N ASP A 228 30.97 -5.29 5.00
CA ASP A 228 30.58 -5.59 6.38
C ASP A 228 29.33 -4.81 6.79
N LYS A 229 28.46 -5.46 7.55
CA LYS A 229 27.18 -4.92 8.00
C LYS A 229 27.33 -3.52 8.64
N LYS A 230 28.36 -3.31 9.44
CA LYS A 230 28.64 -2.03 10.11
C LYS A 230 29.08 -0.92 9.16
N ARG A 231 29.63 -1.28 8.00
CA ARG A 231 30.19 -0.34 7.01
C ARG A 231 29.25 -0.03 5.86
N LYS A 232 28.10 -0.74 5.75
CA LYS A 232 27.12 -0.50 4.67
C LYS A 232 26.70 0.97 4.55
N ARG A 233 26.49 1.68 5.67
CA ARG A 233 26.12 3.09 5.66
C ARG A 233 27.20 3.97 5.10
N GLU A 234 28.43 3.76 5.53
CA GLU A 234 29.61 4.51 5.07
C GLU A 234 29.78 4.37 3.55
N LEU A 235 29.72 3.12 3.05
CA LEU A 235 29.80 2.85 1.62
C LEU A 235 28.65 3.53 0.85
N LEU A 236 27.41 3.43 1.35
CA LEU A 236 26.25 4.08 0.72
C LEU A 236 26.41 5.60 0.65
N SER A 237 26.82 6.25 1.75
CA SER A 237 27.07 7.69 1.81
C SER A 237 28.14 8.11 0.82
N GLN A 238 29.24 7.34 0.72
CA GLN A 238 30.31 7.58 -0.25
C GLN A 238 29.80 7.48 -1.69
N MET A 239 29.07 6.41 -2.03
CA MET A 239 28.53 6.20 -3.39
C MET A 239 27.60 7.36 -3.80
N ILE A 240 26.67 7.75 -2.92
CA ILE A 240 25.76 8.85 -3.17
C ILE A 240 26.52 10.17 -3.34
N GLY A 241 27.54 10.41 -2.50
CA GLY A 241 28.34 11.64 -2.53
C GLY A 241 29.21 11.73 -3.78
N GLN A 242 30.01 10.70 -4.05
CA GLN A 242 30.93 10.65 -5.19
C GLN A 242 30.21 10.60 -6.54
N GLY A 243 29.13 9.80 -6.62
CA GLY A 243 28.31 9.69 -7.81
C GLY A 243 27.34 10.86 -8.01
N ASN A 244 27.28 11.80 -7.07
CA ASN A 244 26.30 12.88 -7.03
C ASN A 244 24.86 12.41 -7.33
N TRP A 245 24.50 11.22 -6.80
CA TRP A 245 23.22 10.60 -7.08
C TRP A 245 22.06 11.44 -6.57
N GLN A 246 21.03 11.58 -7.39
CA GLN A 246 19.76 12.21 -7.05
C GLN A 246 18.64 11.18 -7.14
N GLN A 247 17.59 11.36 -6.35
CA GLN A 247 16.41 10.48 -6.35
C GLN A 247 16.76 8.98 -6.17
N VAL A 248 17.43 8.66 -5.06
CA VAL A 248 17.81 7.29 -4.69
C VAL A 248 16.75 6.66 -3.80
N LEU A 249 16.20 5.52 -4.21
CA LEU A 249 15.29 4.72 -3.36
C LEU A 249 16.10 3.62 -2.68
N VAL A 250 16.11 3.66 -1.34
CA VAL A 250 16.89 2.72 -0.52
C VAL A 250 15.95 1.79 0.25
N PHE A 251 16.17 0.49 0.15
CA PHE A 251 15.36 -0.51 0.83
C PHE A 251 16.01 -1.08 2.08
N THR A 252 15.23 -1.10 3.16
CA THR A 252 15.57 -1.79 4.43
C THR A 252 14.45 -2.77 4.82
N ARG A 253 14.80 -3.82 5.57
CA ARG A 253 13.83 -4.82 6.01
C ARG A 253 12.90 -4.32 7.12
N THR A 254 13.37 -3.39 7.94
CA THR A 254 12.64 -2.96 9.13
C THR A 254 12.37 -1.46 9.15
N LYS A 255 11.25 -1.07 9.77
CA LYS A 255 10.89 0.34 9.99
C LYS A 255 11.89 1.08 10.90
N HIS A 256 12.51 0.39 11.84
CA HIS A 256 13.57 0.96 12.68
C HIS A 256 14.85 1.19 11.87
N GLY A 257 15.23 0.22 11.03
CA GLY A 257 16.33 0.36 10.09
C GLY A 257 16.13 1.54 9.14
N ALA A 258 14.92 1.70 8.60
CA ALA A 258 14.59 2.83 7.72
C ALA A 258 14.76 4.19 8.41
N ASN A 259 14.23 4.36 9.64
CA ASN A 259 14.42 5.59 10.40
C ASN A 259 15.89 5.85 10.69
N HIS A 260 16.57 4.84 11.23
CA HIS A 260 17.97 4.97 11.63
C HIS A 260 18.87 5.34 10.45
N LEU A 261 18.69 4.66 9.31
CA LEU A 261 19.47 4.95 8.11
C LEU A 261 19.20 6.38 7.60
N ALA A 262 17.93 6.80 7.52
CA ALA A 262 17.60 8.16 7.08
C ALA A 262 18.20 9.23 8.01
N GLU A 263 18.16 9.02 9.33
CA GLU A 263 18.78 9.92 10.30
C GLU A 263 20.31 9.99 10.14
N GLN A 264 20.96 8.85 9.90
CA GLN A 264 22.41 8.80 9.70
C GLN A 264 22.82 9.48 8.39
N LEU A 265 22.09 9.25 7.29
CA LEU A 265 22.36 9.92 6.00
C LEU A 265 22.19 11.44 6.11
N ASN A 266 21.21 11.93 6.86
CA ASN A 266 21.06 13.36 7.13
C ASN A 266 22.24 13.92 7.92
N LYS A 267 22.82 13.17 8.89
CA LYS A 267 24.07 13.54 9.59
C LYS A 267 25.28 13.58 8.66
N ASP A 268 25.27 12.73 7.64
CA ASP A 268 26.31 12.71 6.60
C ASP A 268 26.09 13.82 5.53
N GLY A 269 25.10 14.72 5.73
CA GLY A 269 24.77 15.82 4.80
C GLY A 269 23.93 15.41 3.61
N ILE A 270 23.39 14.17 3.57
CA ILE A 270 22.54 13.67 2.50
C ILE A 270 21.08 13.79 2.91
N ARG A 271 20.34 14.74 2.32
CA ARG A 271 18.92 14.97 2.63
C ARG A 271 18.10 13.72 2.37
N SER A 272 17.53 13.15 3.42
CA SER A 272 16.88 11.86 3.41
C SER A 272 15.61 11.84 4.25
N ALA A 273 14.62 11.04 3.84
CA ALA A 273 13.44 10.76 4.64
C ALA A 273 13.15 9.26 4.67
N ALA A 274 12.51 8.79 5.77
CA ALA A 274 12.05 7.43 5.88
C ALA A 274 10.54 7.31 5.62
N ILE A 275 10.14 6.28 4.85
CA ILE A 275 8.75 5.94 4.60
C ILE A 275 8.47 4.48 5.02
N HIS A 276 7.55 4.30 5.98
CA HIS A 276 7.17 2.98 6.49
C HIS A 276 5.81 3.02 7.20
N GLY A 277 5.25 1.85 7.52
CA GLY A 277 3.89 1.72 8.06
C GLY A 277 3.60 2.49 9.37
N ASN A 278 4.61 2.81 10.17
CA ASN A 278 4.45 3.57 11.43
C ASN A 278 4.48 5.10 11.25
N LYS A 279 4.79 5.62 10.04
CA LYS A 279 4.68 7.06 9.75
C LYS A 279 3.22 7.43 9.57
N SER A 280 2.85 8.64 10.05
CA SER A 280 1.51 9.18 9.76
C SER A 280 1.32 9.38 8.26
N GLN A 281 0.07 9.36 7.79
CA GLN A 281 -0.20 9.56 6.36
C GLN A 281 0.33 10.89 5.85
N GLY A 282 0.15 11.96 6.63
CA GLY A 282 0.71 13.28 6.25
C GLY A 282 2.23 13.28 6.11
N ALA A 283 2.94 12.57 7.01
CA ALA A 283 4.40 12.46 6.91
C ALA A 283 4.83 11.65 5.67
N ARG A 284 4.09 10.58 5.32
CA ARG A 284 4.35 9.77 4.13
C ARG A 284 4.11 10.55 2.84
N THR A 285 2.98 11.26 2.76
CA THR A 285 2.66 12.11 1.60
C THR A 285 3.70 13.20 1.40
N ARG A 286 4.13 13.85 2.50
CA ARG A 286 5.18 14.89 2.43
C ARG A 286 6.50 14.30 1.97
N ALA A 287 6.98 13.21 2.59
CA ALA A 287 8.24 12.57 2.19
C ALA A 287 8.25 12.16 0.71
N LEU A 288 7.11 11.68 0.19
CA LEU A 288 6.97 11.33 -1.21
C LEU A 288 6.99 12.57 -2.11
N ALA A 289 6.30 13.64 -1.74
CA ALA A 289 6.30 14.91 -2.47
C ALA A 289 7.70 15.52 -2.52
N ASP A 290 8.37 15.62 -1.36
CA ASP A 290 9.73 16.14 -1.23
C ASP A 290 10.76 15.31 -2.03
N PHE A 291 10.52 14.00 -2.16
CA PHE A 291 11.34 13.11 -2.98
C PHE A 291 11.11 13.33 -4.48
N LYS A 292 9.86 13.48 -4.90
CA LYS A 292 9.50 13.76 -6.30
C LYS A 292 9.99 15.15 -6.75
N SER A 293 9.94 16.15 -5.88
CA SER A 293 10.45 17.51 -6.17
C SER A 293 11.99 17.61 -6.14
N GLY A 294 12.68 16.61 -5.58
CA GLY A 294 14.13 16.64 -5.38
C GLY A 294 14.58 17.40 -4.12
N ASP A 295 13.64 17.82 -3.26
CA ASP A 295 13.98 18.43 -1.97
C ASP A 295 14.71 17.46 -1.04
N ILE A 296 14.44 16.18 -1.16
CA ILE A 296 15.24 15.11 -0.57
C ILE A 296 15.85 14.22 -1.68
N ARG A 297 17.11 13.82 -1.48
CA ARG A 297 17.85 12.99 -2.43
C ARG A 297 17.57 11.50 -2.24
N VAL A 298 17.30 11.08 -0.99
CA VAL A 298 17.17 9.68 -0.61
C VAL A 298 15.84 9.43 0.08
N LEU A 299 15.07 8.47 -0.43
CA LEU A 299 13.91 7.93 0.25
C LEU A 299 14.23 6.54 0.78
N VAL A 300 14.26 6.36 2.10
CA VAL A 300 14.51 5.05 2.71
C VAL A 300 13.18 4.38 3.03
N ALA A 301 12.92 3.23 2.43
CA ALA A 301 11.64 2.56 2.47
C ALA A 301 11.72 1.11 2.96
N THR A 302 10.63 0.61 3.55
CA THR A 302 10.39 -0.83 3.70
C THR A 302 9.56 -1.34 2.53
N ASP A 303 9.63 -2.65 2.21
CA ASP A 303 8.88 -3.25 1.11
C ASP A 303 7.39 -2.89 1.13
N ILE A 304 6.74 -3.06 2.29
CA ILE A 304 5.31 -2.75 2.45
C ILE A 304 5.00 -1.29 2.13
N ALA A 305 5.89 -0.37 2.49
CA ALA A 305 5.64 1.06 2.29
C ALA A 305 6.01 1.56 0.90
N ALA A 306 7.00 0.94 0.26
CA ALA A 306 7.40 1.26 -1.11
C ALA A 306 6.42 0.72 -2.15
N ARG A 307 5.66 -0.29 -1.76
CA ARG A 307 4.60 -0.86 -2.59
C ARG A 307 3.47 0.17 -2.80
N GLY A 308 3.03 0.33 -4.03
CA GLY A 308 2.00 1.30 -4.41
C GLY A 308 2.45 2.77 -4.36
N LEU A 309 3.75 3.05 -4.16
CA LEU A 309 4.29 4.38 -4.41
C LEU A 309 4.41 4.59 -5.92
N ASP A 310 3.91 5.72 -6.37
CA ASP A 310 4.10 6.23 -7.72
C ASP A 310 5.51 6.86 -7.82
N ILE A 311 6.49 5.98 -7.83
CA ILE A 311 7.90 6.30 -8.01
C ILE A 311 8.44 5.29 -9.02
N GLU A 312 8.60 5.74 -10.23
CA GLU A 312 9.08 4.95 -11.37
C GLU A 312 10.23 5.70 -12.05
N GLU A 313 10.96 5.00 -12.90
CA GLU A 313 12.07 5.58 -13.67
C GLU A 313 13.19 6.20 -12.82
N LEU A 314 13.36 5.68 -11.60
CA LEU A 314 14.43 6.16 -10.74
C LEU A 314 15.80 5.82 -11.34
N PRO A 315 16.78 6.74 -11.26
CA PRO A 315 18.14 6.43 -11.70
C PRO A 315 18.78 5.35 -10.84
N HIS A 316 18.54 5.35 -9.52
CA HIS A 316 19.18 4.42 -8.59
C HIS A 316 18.19 3.79 -7.61
N VAL A 317 18.28 2.46 -7.49
CA VAL A 317 17.63 1.67 -6.44
C VAL A 317 18.72 0.93 -5.65
N VAL A 318 18.68 1.05 -4.33
CA VAL A 318 19.66 0.39 -3.47
C VAL A 318 18.97 -0.57 -2.50
N ASN A 319 19.32 -1.84 -2.57
CA ASN A 319 19.02 -2.81 -1.55
C ASN A 319 20.09 -2.70 -0.44
N TYR A 320 19.88 -1.81 0.53
CA TYR A 320 20.73 -1.69 1.71
C TYR A 320 20.69 -2.96 2.55
N GLU A 321 19.54 -3.60 2.57
CA GLU A 321 19.34 -4.96 3.09
C GLU A 321 18.55 -5.76 2.05
N LEU A 322 18.99 -6.98 1.75
CA LEU A 322 18.30 -7.87 0.85
C LEU A 322 16.92 -8.27 1.42
N PRO A 323 15.89 -8.45 0.58
CA PRO A 323 14.58 -8.89 1.04
C PRO A 323 14.62 -10.34 1.53
N ASN A 324 13.70 -10.70 2.44
CA ASN A 324 13.55 -12.07 2.90
C ASN A 324 12.88 -12.99 1.87
N VAL A 325 12.10 -12.40 0.98
CA VAL A 325 11.35 -13.08 -0.10
C VAL A 325 12.00 -12.69 -1.43
N PRO A 326 12.52 -13.65 -2.20
CA PRO A 326 13.25 -13.34 -3.44
C PRO A 326 12.43 -12.54 -4.46
N GLU A 327 11.12 -12.77 -4.55
CA GLU A 327 10.20 -12.05 -5.45
C GLU A 327 10.17 -10.54 -5.15
N ASP A 328 10.32 -10.15 -3.88
CA ASP A 328 10.39 -8.74 -3.49
C ASP A 328 11.60 -8.02 -4.12
N TYR A 329 12.69 -8.74 -4.40
CA TYR A 329 13.85 -8.18 -5.09
C TYR A 329 13.48 -7.66 -6.47
N VAL A 330 12.74 -8.44 -7.25
CA VAL A 330 12.27 -8.04 -8.60
C VAL A 330 11.36 -6.82 -8.51
N HIS A 331 10.48 -6.77 -7.52
CA HIS A 331 9.60 -5.62 -7.27
C HIS A 331 10.36 -4.35 -6.87
N ARG A 332 11.47 -4.49 -6.13
CA ARG A 332 12.32 -3.36 -5.73
C ARG A 332 13.05 -2.78 -6.93
N ILE A 333 13.76 -3.63 -7.69
CA ILE A 333 14.53 -3.17 -8.84
C ILE A 333 13.62 -2.68 -9.98
N GLY A 334 12.39 -3.16 -10.08
CA GLY A 334 11.39 -2.68 -11.03
C GLY A 334 10.93 -1.22 -10.79
N ARG A 335 11.54 -0.48 -9.86
CA ARG A 335 11.37 0.99 -9.69
C ARG A 335 12.35 1.79 -10.53
N THR A 336 13.29 1.13 -11.19
CA THR A 336 14.27 1.70 -12.12
C THR A 336 14.22 0.97 -13.46
N GLY A 337 14.86 1.49 -14.50
CA GLY A 337 15.04 0.82 -15.78
C GLY A 337 13.74 0.64 -16.59
N ARG A 338 12.93 1.70 -16.77
CA ARG A 338 11.72 1.68 -17.58
C ARG A 338 11.81 2.63 -18.79
N ALA A 339 11.02 2.32 -19.81
CA ALA A 339 10.89 3.07 -21.08
C ALA A 339 12.20 3.16 -21.88
N ALA A 340 12.97 4.22 -21.78
CA ALA A 340 14.23 4.43 -22.51
C ALA A 340 15.42 4.73 -21.57
N ALA A 341 15.18 4.78 -20.24
CA ALA A 341 16.21 5.11 -19.27
C ALA A 341 16.88 3.84 -18.72
N THR A 342 18.21 3.78 -18.81
CA THR A 342 19.01 2.78 -18.13
C THR A 342 19.03 3.09 -16.64
N GLY A 343 18.50 2.17 -15.83
CA GLY A 343 18.49 2.31 -14.39
C GLY A 343 19.49 1.39 -13.71
N GLU A 344 19.97 1.77 -12.54
CA GLU A 344 20.93 1.02 -11.76
C GLU A 344 20.32 0.50 -10.45
N ALA A 345 20.53 -0.79 -10.19
CA ALA A 345 20.13 -1.44 -8.95
C ALA A 345 21.35 -2.03 -8.24
N LEU A 346 21.63 -1.52 -7.05
CA LEU A 346 22.75 -1.97 -6.24
C LEU A 346 22.26 -2.74 -5.03
N SER A 347 23.03 -3.76 -4.65
CA SER A 347 22.78 -4.53 -3.44
C SER A 347 24.02 -4.53 -2.55
N LEU A 348 23.88 -4.00 -1.33
CA LEU A 348 24.96 -4.06 -0.33
C LEU A 348 24.76 -5.34 0.50
N VAL A 349 25.68 -6.30 0.33
CA VAL A 349 25.52 -7.65 0.87
C VAL A 349 26.59 -7.91 1.93
N CYS A 350 26.17 -8.22 3.15
CA CYS A 350 27.07 -8.71 4.21
C CYS A 350 26.99 -10.23 4.31
N VAL A 351 27.91 -10.81 5.09
CA VAL A 351 28.02 -12.25 5.27
C VAL A 351 26.72 -12.92 5.71
N ASP A 352 25.87 -12.23 6.52
CA ASP A 352 24.58 -12.72 6.99
C ASP A 352 23.59 -12.96 5.82
N GLU A 353 23.76 -12.26 4.71
CA GLU A 353 22.80 -12.21 3.60
C GLU A 353 23.19 -13.09 2.40
N HIS A 354 24.27 -13.83 2.47
CA HIS A 354 24.72 -14.68 1.36
C HIS A 354 23.69 -15.73 0.94
N LYS A 355 22.90 -16.24 1.89
CA LYS A 355 21.80 -17.17 1.57
C LYS A 355 20.69 -16.47 0.80
N LEU A 356 20.31 -15.27 1.20
CA LEU A 356 19.26 -14.47 0.52
C LEU A 356 19.70 -14.13 -0.90
N LEU A 357 20.97 -13.76 -1.09
CA LEU A 357 21.52 -13.50 -2.43
C LEU A 357 21.41 -14.73 -3.34
N ARG A 358 21.81 -15.90 -2.86
CA ARG A 358 21.70 -17.16 -3.63
C ARG A 358 20.26 -17.49 -4.01
N ASP A 359 19.31 -17.29 -3.09
CA ASP A 359 17.89 -17.52 -3.35
C ASP A 359 17.35 -16.55 -4.42
N ILE A 360 17.80 -15.30 -4.43
CA ILE A 360 17.49 -14.29 -5.45
C ILE A 360 18.09 -14.69 -6.81
N GLU A 361 19.38 -15.04 -6.87
CA GLU A 361 20.07 -15.45 -8.10
C GLU A 361 19.43 -16.70 -8.71
N LYS A 362 18.99 -17.65 -7.86
CA LYS A 362 18.22 -18.84 -8.30
C LYS A 362 16.89 -18.44 -8.94
N LEU A 363 16.16 -17.46 -8.37
CA LEU A 363 14.92 -16.95 -8.95
C LEU A 363 15.17 -16.27 -10.29
N LEU A 364 16.22 -15.44 -10.38
CA LEU A 364 16.58 -14.72 -11.59
C LEU A 364 17.20 -15.63 -12.68
N LYS A 365 17.58 -16.86 -12.31
CA LYS A 365 18.36 -17.79 -13.14
C LYS A 365 19.64 -17.16 -13.72
N LYS A 366 20.21 -16.20 -13.01
CA LYS A 366 21.38 -15.42 -13.39
C LYS A 366 22.15 -14.98 -12.17
N GLU A 367 23.48 -15.07 -12.21
CA GLU A 367 24.33 -14.44 -11.20
C GLU A 367 24.36 -12.92 -11.40
N ILE A 368 24.32 -12.18 -10.29
CA ILE A 368 24.42 -10.72 -10.32
C ILE A 368 25.91 -10.35 -10.28
N PRO A 369 26.37 -9.49 -11.19
CA PRO A 369 27.79 -9.04 -11.21
C PRO A 369 28.23 -8.49 -9.85
N ARG A 370 29.40 -8.93 -9.41
CA ARG A 370 29.99 -8.58 -8.11
C ARG A 370 31.06 -7.52 -8.32
N ILE A 371 30.96 -6.44 -7.55
CA ILE A 371 31.92 -5.35 -7.59
C ILE A 371 32.63 -5.29 -6.23
N THR A 372 33.95 -5.29 -6.24
CA THR A 372 34.75 -5.01 -5.05
C THR A 372 35.03 -3.50 -5.00
N THR A 373 34.60 -2.87 -3.89
CA THR A 373 34.88 -1.45 -3.66
C THR A 373 36.13 -1.32 -2.81
N PRO A 374 37.21 -0.72 -3.32
CA PRO A 374 38.45 -0.57 -2.57
C PRO A 374 38.24 0.11 -1.23
N GLY A 375 38.80 -0.47 -0.18
CA GLY A 375 38.68 0.01 1.19
C GLY A 375 37.43 -0.45 1.92
N TYR A 376 36.52 -1.24 1.28
CA TYR A 376 35.32 -1.81 1.87
C TYR A 376 35.27 -3.33 1.78
N GLU A 377 36.42 -3.97 1.55
CA GLU A 377 36.52 -5.41 1.52
C GLU A 377 35.96 -6.03 2.83
N PRO A 378 35.13 -7.07 2.74
CA PRO A 378 34.61 -7.74 3.94
C PRO A 378 35.74 -8.38 4.76
N ASP A 379 35.68 -8.26 6.08
CA ASP A 379 36.56 -8.97 6.99
C ASP A 379 36.21 -10.47 7.01
N PRO A 380 37.08 -11.36 6.55
CA PRO A 380 36.84 -12.79 6.48
C PRO A 380 36.71 -13.45 7.85
N SER A 381 37.10 -12.78 8.93
CA SER A 381 36.96 -13.28 10.31
C SER A 381 35.54 -13.16 10.86
N ILE A 382 34.68 -12.33 10.23
CA ILE A 382 33.29 -12.12 10.68
C ILE A 382 32.44 -13.33 10.27
N LYS A 383 31.86 -13.99 11.26
CA LYS A 383 30.96 -15.12 11.05
C LYS A 383 29.52 -14.64 10.82
N ALA A 384 28.81 -15.35 9.93
CA ALA A 384 27.41 -15.07 9.66
C ALA A 384 26.53 -15.25 10.90
N GLU A 385 25.69 -14.26 11.19
CA GLU A 385 24.67 -14.33 12.23
C GLU A 385 23.29 -14.60 11.59
N PRO A 386 22.42 -15.39 12.27
CA PRO A 386 21.07 -15.60 11.77
C PRO A 386 20.31 -14.29 11.67
N ILE A 387 19.71 -14.03 10.51
CA ILE A 387 18.84 -12.87 10.30
C ILE A 387 17.60 -13.04 11.17
N GLN A 388 17.43 -12.18 12.18
CA GLN A 388 16.25 -12.17 13.02
C GLN A 388 15.07 -11.60 12.22
N ASN A 389 14.24 -12.47 11.69
CA ASN A 389 12.94 -12.11 11.16
C ASN A 389 12.04 -11.75 12.33
N GLY A 390 11.58 -10.52 12.46
CA GLY A 390 10.81 -9.98 13.59
C GLY A 390 9.44 -10.64 13.86
N ARG A 391 9.35 -11.94 13.70
CA ARG A 391 8.29 -12.85 14.12
C ARG A 391 8.88 -13.97 14.97
N GLN A 392 9.46 -13.63 16.10
CA GLN A 392 9.54 -14.63 17.16
C GLN A 392 8.16 -14.69 17.84
N GLN A 393 7.45 -15.78 17.57
CA GLN A 393 6.42 -16.31 18.43
C GLN A 393 6.89 -16.20 19.88
N ARG A 394 6.11 -15.51 20.71
CA ARG A 394 6.12 -15.74 22.14
C ARG A 394 5.55 -17.14 22.36
N GLY A 395 6.38 -18.15 22.16
CA GLY A 395 6.17 -19.52 22.62
C GLY A 395 6.55 -19.58 24.07
N GLY A 396 5.58 -19.83 24.92
CA GLY A 396 5.78 -20.06 26.34
C GLY A 396 6.67 -21.28 26.58
N GLY A 397 7.49 -21.19 27.60
CA GLY A 397 8.37 -22.29 28.04
C GLY A 397 9.20 -21.90 29.23
N GLY A 398 8.55 -21.51 30.32
CA GLY A 398 9.18 -21.45 31.65
C GLY A 398 9.07 -22.80 32.35
N GLY A 399 9.79 -23.81 31.88
CA GLY A 399 10.04 -25.03 32.63
C GLY A 399 11.03 -24.71 33.75
N ARG A 400 10.55 -24.52 34.97
CA ARG A 400 11.41 -24.55 36.18
C ARG A 400 11.66 -26.02 36.49
N ASP A 401 12.85 -26.43 36.27
CA ASP A 401 13.45 -27.65 36.83
C ASP A 401 13.47 -27.52 38.35
N ARG A 402 12.70 -28.34 39.02
CA ARG A 402 12.80 -28.56 40.50
C ARG A 402 13.37 -29.92 40.73
N GLY A 403 14.63 -29.93 41.10
CA GLY A 403 15.35 -31.09 41.61
C GLY A 403 14.59 -31.76 42.74
N GLN A 404 14.62 -33.06 42.66
CA GLN A 404 14.22 -34.00 43.73
C GLN A 404 14.98 -33.72 45.00
N ASN A 405 14.23 -33.67 46.12
CA ASN A 405 14.78 -34.16 47.40
C ASN A 405 13.66 -34.86 48.19
N GLN A 406 13.98 -36.09 48.61
CA GLN A 406 13.16 -37.02 49.36
C GLN A 406 13.08 -36.62 50.83
N GLY A 407 11.99 -36.94 51.48
CA GLY A 407 11.99 -37.22 52.90
C GLY A 407 10.76 -36.81 53.71
N GLY A 408 9.94 -37.77 54.14
CA GLY A 408 9.41 -37.82 55.51
C GLY A 408 7.95 -37.43 55.79
N ALA A 409 7.10 -38.39 55.81
CA ALA A 409 6.04 -38.75 56.78
C ALA A 409 5.32 -37.69 57.63
N GLY A 410 3.99 -37.78 57.71
CA GLY A 410 3.21 -37.36 58.89
C GLY A 410 1.82 -36.80 58.58
N ARG A 411 0.81 -37.68 58.54
CA ARG A 411 -0.53 -37.68 59.18
C ARG A 411 -1.10 -36.36 59.72
N SER A 412 -2.31 -35.90 59.28
CA SER A 412 -3.60 -36.10 59.96
C SER A 412 -4.62 -35.03 59.56
N GLN A 413 -5.76 -35.51 59.12
CA GLN A 413 -7.15 -35.18 59.53
C GLN A 413 -7.70 -33.75 59.34
N GLN A 414 -8.77 -33.75 58.57
CA GLN A 414 -9.91 -32.82 58.51
C GLN A 414 -10.57 -32.55 59.92
N PRO A 415 -11.56 -31.62 60.11
CA PRO A 415 -12.71 -31.37 59.20
C PRO A 415 -13.33 -29.95 59.13
N ARG A 416 -14.18 -29.74 58.14
CA ARG A 416 -15.46 -29.03 58.03
C ARG A 416 -15.90 -27.98 59.10
N ARG A 417 -16.42 -26.86 58.58
CA ARG A 417 -17.73 -26.20 58.81
C ARG A 417 -17.88 -25.01 57.88
N GLN A 418 -18.83 -24.95 56.98
CA GLN A 418 -20.18 -24.40 56.96
C GLN A 418 -20.38 -23.20 57.91
N ASP A 419 -20.74 -22.00 57.40
CA ASP A 419 -22.13 -21.55 57.26
C ASP A 419 -22.21 -20.05 56.86
N SER A 420 -23.20 -19.78 56.01
CA SER A 420 -24.16 -18.65 56.00
C SER A 420 -23.62 -17.22 56.07
N GLY A 421 -23.88 -16.34 55.10
CA GLY A 421 -25.21 -15.84 54.82
C GLY A 421 -25.23 -14.34 55.01
N ALA A 422 -25.90 -13.65 54.12
CA ALA A 422 -26.61 -12.41 54.31
C ALA A 422 -26.24 -11.21 53.45
N ALA A 423 -27.15 -10.91 52.64
CA ALA A 423 -27.36 -9.72 51.80
C ALA A 423 -27.54 -8.42 52.61
N LYS A 424 -27.34 -7.29 51.92
CA LYS A 424 -28.03 -5.98 51.99
C LYS A 424 -27.08 -4.90 51.58
N ALA A 425 -27.36 -3.84 50.90
CA ALA A 425 -28.47 -3.21 50.28
C ALA A 425 -27.93 -1.89 49.70
N LYS A 426 -28.48 -1.45 48.60
CA LYS A 426 -28.27 -0.09 48.08
C LYS A 426 -28.81 0.96 49.04
N PRO A 427 -28.36 2.19 48.97
CA PRO A 427 -29.31 3.28 48.87
C PRO A 427 -29.06 4.26 47.72
N LYS A 428 -30.20 4.74 47.23
CA LYS A 428 -30.47 5.87 46.32
C LYS A 428 -30.67 7.17 47.14
N PRO A 429 -31.06 8.28 46.57
CA PRO A 429 -30.32 9.53 46.47
C PRO A 429 -30.87 10.64 47.40
N ARG A 430 -30.15 11.75 47.52
CA ARG A 430 -30.68 12.95 48.18
C ARG A 430 -30.53 14.18 47.25
N THR A 431 -31.67 14.72 46.93
CA THR A 431 -32.00 16.06 46.48
C THR A 431 -31.58 17.11 47.49
N GLY A 432 -31.23 18.29 47.07
CA GLY A 432 -31.04 19.47 47.89
C GLY A 432 -30.77 20.72 47.08
N GLU A 433 -31.77 21.55 46.97
CA GLU A 433 -31.87 22.87 46.35
C GLU A 433 -30.90 23.90 46.96
N GLY A 434 -30.57 24.91 46.16
CA GLY A 434 -30.36 26.21 46.76
C GLY A 434 -29.41 27.21 46.13
N LYS A 435 -30.00 28.15 45.36
CA LYS A 435 -29.69 29.60 45.23
C LYS A 435 -28.61 30.12 44.29
N LEU A 436 -29.11 30.70 43.22
CA LEU A 436 -28.97 32.04 42.62
C LEU A 436 -27.78 32.93 43.11
N ALA A 437 -26.96 33.40 42.16
CA ALA A 437 -26.72 34.80 41.85
C ALA A 437 -25.52 34.99 40.87
N GLY A 438 -25.73 35.84 39.88
CA GLY A 438 -24.72 36.76 39.45
C GLY A 438 -24.37 36.80 37.96
N ASP A 439 -25.25 37.41 37.23
CA ASP A 439 -25.08 38.04 35.92
C ASP A 439 -23.72 38.78 35.73
N LYS A 440 -23.06 38.54 34.59
CA LYS A 440 -22.28 39.58 33.87
C LYS A 440 -22.05 39.21 32.42
N ALA A 441 -22.84 39.84 31.57
CA ALA A 441 -22.77 39.90 30.13
C ALA A 441 -21.42 40.50 29.64
N ARG A 442 -20.87 39.94 28.56
CA ARG A 442 -19.86 40.57 27.72
C ARG A 442 -20.46 40.94 26.35
N PRO A 443 -20.20 42.19 25.86
CA PRO A 443 -20.82 42.69 24.64
C PRO A 443 -20.16 42.17 23.33
N PRO A 444 -20.86 42.29 22.17
CA PRO A 444 -20.40 41.78 20.89
C PRO A 444 -19.38 42.68 20.22
N ARG A 445 -18.39 42.08 19.55
CA ARG A 445 -17.40 42.80 18.71
C ARG A 445 -18.01 43.18 17.35
N ARG A 446 -17.88 44.47 17.00
CA ARG A 446 -18.28 45.06 15.72
C ARG A 446 -17.41 44.58 14.55
N PRO A 447 -17.92 44.56 13.31
CA PRO A 447 -17.16 44.20 12.10
C PRO A 447 -16.29 45.38 11.63
N ARG A 448 -15.09 45.05 11.14
CA ARG A 448 -14.18 46.04 10.50
C ARG A 448 -14.64 46.35 9.07
N ARG A 449 -14.78 47.64 8.79
CA ARG A 449 -14.96 48.19 7.44
C ARG A 449 -13.73 47.96 6.58
N ILE A 450 -13.96 47.56 5.35
CA ILE A 450 -12.98 47.57 4.25
C ILE A 450 -13.15 48.88 3.50
N THR A 451 -12.10 49.63 3.39
CA THR A 451 -11.98 50.78 2.49
C THR A 451 -11.20 50.34 1.23
N PRO A 452 -11.59 50.75 0.02
CA PRO A 452 -10.83 50.48 -1.19
C PRO A 452 -9.71 51.50 -1.37
N ALA A 453 -8.55 51.07 -1.78
CA ALA A 453 -7.47 51.90 -2.27
C ALA A 453 -7.37 51.81 -3.79
N GLN A 454 -7.08 52.94 -4.36
CA GLN A 454 -6.94 53.31 -5.77
C GLN A 454 -5.93 52.44 -6.54
#